data_74de71380234c5c2ca2d188949220e8e
#
_entry.id   74de71380234c5c2ca2d188949220e8e
#
_cell.length_a   1.000
_cell.length_b   1.000
_cell.length_c   1.000
_cell.angle_alpha   90.00
_cell.angle_beta   90.00
_cell.angle_gamma   90.00
#
_symmetry.space_group_name_H-M   'P 1'
#
loop_
_entity.id
_entity.type
_entity.pdbx_description
1 polymer ?
#
loop_
_entity_poly.entity_id
_entity_poly.type
_entity_poly.pdbx_seq_one_letter_code
_entity_poly.pdbx_strand_id
1 'polypeptide(L)'
;MSDITAPLFEVRDQYELLALWRLVAEAKFQSNPDDADLWGSPYVHVLSTRIGDALLQCASNKGDTMRHLQWRASLETNVVLPVVRKNLLRDAANASWRAWTKDEKIAYIRGCVAPFEVSDALADQLIREAESSGSGS
;
A
#
# COMPACT_ATOMS: atom_id res chain seq x y z
N MET A 1 -5.28 -19.91 -25.65
CA MET A 1 -5.57 -19.00 -24.55
C MET A 1 -6.40 -17.85 -25.07
N SER A 2 -7.53 -17.62 -24.45
CA SER A 2 -8.42 -16.53 -24.90
C SER A 2 -7.88 -15.19 -24.42
N ASP A 3 -7.76 -14.26 -25.34
CA ASP A 3 -7.43 -12.87 -25.01
C ASP A 3 -8.66 -12.19 -24.42
N ILE A 4 -8.46 -11.55 -23.28
CA ILE A 4 -9.51 -10.73 -22.69
C ILE A 4 -9.42 -9.36 -23.36
N THR A 5 -10.33 -9.12 -24.30
CA THR A 5 -10.39 -7.86 -25.07
C THR A 5 -11.30 -6.83 -24.42
N ALA A 6 -12.17 -7.27 -23.49
CA ALA A 6 -13.03 -6.39 -22.71
C ALA A 6 -12.73 -6.57 -21.23
N PRO A 7 -12.88 -5.53 -20.41
CA PRO A 7 -12.64 -5.67 -18.98
C PRO A 7 -13.64 -6.65 -18.36
N LEU A 8 -13.15 -7.49 -17.45
CA LEU A 8 -13.99 -8.40 -16.68
C LEU A 8 -14.83 -7.66 -15.64
N PHE A 9 -14.35 -6.51 -15.24
CA PHE A 9 -14.98 -5.68 -14.23
C PHE A 9 -14.63 -4.22 -14.53
N GLU A 10 -15.61 -3.34 -14.41
CA GLU A 10 -15.41 -1.90 -14.63
C GLU A 10 -15.94 -1.09 -13.46
N VAL A 11 -15.16 -0.10 -13.07
CA VAL A 11 -15.62 0.97 -12.18
C VAL A 11 -16.22 2.06 -13.07
N ARG A 12 -17.49 2.39 -12.83
CA ARG A 12 -18.26 3.25 -13.74
C ARG A 12 -18.10 4.74 -13.48
N ASP A 13 -17.88 5.13 -12.24
CA ASP A 13 -17.77 6.53 -11.86
C ASP A 13 -16.89 6.70 -10.64
N GLN A 14 -16.66 7.97 -10.26
CA GLN A 14 -15.78 8.30 -9.12
C GLN A 14 -16.32 7.81 -7.79
N TYR A 15 -17.63 7.67 -7.65
CA TYR A 15 -18.23 7.21 -6.38
C TYR A 15 -17.99 5.73 -6.19
N GLU A 16 -18.11 4.94 -7.23
CA GLU A 16 -17.72 3.53 -7.20
C GLU A 16 -16.24 3.37 -6.93
N LEU A 17 -15.41 4.21 -7.53
CA LEU A 17 -13.96 4.18 -7.33
C LEU A 17 -13.59 4.47 -5.86
N LEU A 18 -14.23 5.49 -5.27
CA LEU A 18 -14.01 5.82 -3.86
C LEU A 18 -14.49 4.70 -2.94
N ALA A 19 -15.62 4.07 -3.26
CA ALA A 19 -16.11 2.93 -2.50
C ALA A 19 -15.13 1.76 -2.57
N LEU A 20 -14.60 1.48 -3.75
CA LEU A 20 -13.60 0.43 -3.95
C LEU A 20 -12.34 0.73 -3.15
N TRP A 21 -11.86 1.98 -3.19
CA TRP A 21 -10.70 2.38 -2.39
C TRP A 21 -10.94 2.15 -0.90
N ARG A 22 -12.13 2.54 -0.40
CA ARG A 22 -12.47 2.34 1.01
C ARG A 22 -12.45 0.87 1.41
N LEU A 23 -12.99 0.00 0.56
CA LEU A 23 -12.98 -1.45 0.80
C LEU A 23 -11.55 -1.99 0.88
N VAL A 24 -10.72 -1.60 -0.08
CA VAL A 24 -9.32 -2.06 -0.12
C VAL A 24 -8.54 -1.51 1.07
N ALA A 25 -8.71 -0.23 1.39
CA ALA A 25 -8.02 0.39 2.51
C ALA A 25 -8.40 -0.24 3.84
N GLU A 26 -9.69 -0.51 4.04
CA GLU A 26 -10.19 -1.15 5.26
C GLU A 26 -9.60 -2.54 5.43
N ALA A 27 -9.56 -3.32 4.36
CA ALA A 27 -9.00 -4.67 4.40
C ALA A 27 -7.49 -4.68 4.57
N LYS A 28 -6.80 -3.76 3.91
CA LYS A 28 -5.35 -3.74 3.82
C LYS A 28 -4.69 -3.16 5.07
N PHE A 29 -5.25 -2.09 5.62
CA PHE A 29 -4.65 -1.34 6.74
C PHE A 29 -5.27 -1.67 8.08
N GLN A 30 -5.60 -2.93 8.30
CA GLN A 30 -6.08 -3.39 9.59
C GLN A 30 -4.94 -3.82 10.50
N SER A 31 -5.04 -3.48 11.78
CA SER A 31 -4.03 -3.89 12.77
C SER A 31 -4.21 -5.34 13.23
N ASN A 32 -5.45 -5.87 13.16
CA ASN A 32 -5.76 -7.26 13.49
C ASN A 32 -6.63 -7.86 12.38
N PRO A 33 -6.06 -8.11 11.20
CA PRO A 33 -6.86 -8.59 10.07
C PRO A 33 -7.27 -10.05 10.24
N ASP A 34 -8.49 -10.38 9.80
CA ASP A 34 -8.93 -11.78 9.69
C ASP A 34 -8.11 -12.50 8.61
N ASP A 35 -7.76 -11.79 7.54
CA ASP A 35 -6.90 -12.30 6.48
C ASP A 35 -5.64 -11.44 6.40
N ALA A 36 -4.58 -11.91 7.05
CA ALA A 36 -3.29 -11.20 7.08
C ALA A 36 -2.60 -11.17 5.71
N ASP A 37 -2.97 -12.05 4.79
CA ASP A 37 -2.34 -12.14 3.48
C ASP A 37 -2.69 -10.95 2.57
N LEU A 38 -3.79 -10.23 2.86
CA LEU A 38 -4.18 -9.06 2.07
C LEU A 38 -3.13 -7.97 2.11
N TRP A 39 -2.51 -7.73 3.27
CA TRP A 39 -1.46 -6.73 3.42
C TRP A 39 -0.27 -6.98 2.49
N GLY A 40 0.18 -8.22 2.40
CA GLY A 40 1.38 -8.60 1.64
C GLY A 40 1.11 -9.11 0.22
N SER A 41 -0.16 -9.18 -0.20
CA SER A 41 -0.51 -9.74 -1.50
C SER A 41 -0.02 -8.87 -2.65
N PRO A 42 0.77 -9.41 -3.60
CA PRO A 42 1.19 -8.64 -4.77
C PRO A 42 0.01 -8.21 -5.65
N TYR A 43 -1.07 -8.97 -5.65
CA TYR A 43 -2.29 -8.60 -6.39
C TYR A 43 -2.99 -7.40 -5.75
N VAL A 44 -3.05 -7.36 -4.43
CA VAL A 44 -3.59 -6.20 -3.70
C VAL A 44 -2.71 -4.98 -3.90
N HIS A 45 -1.38 -5.16 -3.93
CA HIS A 45 -0.44 -4.06 -4.21
C HIS A 45 -0.70 -3.45 -5.60
N VAL A 46 -0.85 -4.28 -6.61
CA VAL A 46 -1.14 -3.82 -7.99
C VAL A 46 -2.49 -3.10 -8.03
N LEU A 47 -3.52 -3.68 -7.42
CA LEU A 47 -4.85 -3.05 -7.37
C LEU A 47 -4.80 -1.70 -6.68
N SER A 48 -4.09 -1.60 -5.55
CA SER A 48 -3.96 -0.36 -4.79
C SER A 48 -3.30 0.74 -5.62
N THR A 49 -2.26 0.40 -6.37
CA THR A 49 -1.58 1.34 -7.27
C THR A 49 -2.51 1.79 -8.39
N ARG A 50 -3.23 0.87 -9.01
CA ARG A 50 -4.18 1.18 -10.08
C ARG A 50 -5.32 2.08 -9.59
N ILE A 51 -5.83 1.80 -8.39
CA ILE A 51 -6.85 2.65 -7.76
C ILE A 51 -6.30 4.06 -7.53
N GLY A 52 -5.08 4.16 -7.01
CA GLY A 52 -4.42 5.44 -6.80
C GLY A 52 -4.26 6.24 -8.09
N ASP A 53 -3.86 5.58 -9.18
CA ASP A 53 -3.71 6.21 -10.48
C ASP A 53 -5.06 6.67 -11.05
N ALA A 54 -6.11 5.88 -10.87
CA ALA A 54 -7.44 6.24 -11.29
C ALA A 54 -8.00 7.44 -10.50
N LEU A 55 -7.73 7.47 -9.19
CA LEU A 55 -8.09 8.61 -8.34
C LEU A 55 -7.34 9.88 -8.78
N LEU A 56 -6.08 9.74 -9.17
CA LEU A 56 -5.30 10.86 -9.72
C LEU A 56 -5.94 11.39 -11.01
N GLN A 57 -6.38 10.50 -11.88
CA GLN A 57 -7.06 10.89 -13.12
C GLN A 57 -8.35 11.68 -12.81
N CYS A 58 -9.14 11.21 -11.85
CA CYS A 58 -10.34 11.94 -11.42
C CYS A 58 -10.00 13.31 -10.86
N ALA A 59 -8.95 13.38 -10.04
CA ALA A 59 -8.49 14.65 -9.46
C ALA A 59 -8.01 15.62 -10.54
N SER A 60 -7.25 15.13 -11.54
CA SER A 60 -6.81 15.93 -12.67
C SER A 60 -7.99 16.52 -13.44
N ASN A 61 -9.02 15.72 -13.69
CA ASN A 61 -10.19 16.17 -14.41
C ASN A 61 -10.96 17.29 -13.68
N LYS A 62 -10.79 17.36 -12.35
CA LYS A 62 -11.44 18.39 -11.50
C LYS A 62 -10.53 19.54 -11.12
N GLY A 63 -9.27 19.52 -11.52
CA GLY A 63 -8.31 20.53 -11.14
C GLY A 63 -7.75 20.37 -9.72
N ASP A 64 -7.88 19.18 -9.13
CA ASP A 64 -7.45 18.89 -7.77
C ASP A 64 -6.16 18.04 -7.70
N THR A 65 -5.36 18.06 -8.75
CA THR A 65 -4.14 17.24 -8.86
C THR A 65 -3.20 17.42 -7.67
N MET A 66 -2.93 18.67 -7.28
CA MET A 66 -2.01 18.94 -6.17
C MET A 66 -2.51 18.36 -4.84
N ARG A 67 -3.80 18.47 -4.59
CA ARG A 67 -4.42 17.92 -3.37
C ARG A 67 -4.25 16.40 -3.33
N HIS A 68 -4.47 15.74 -4.47
CA HIS A 68 -4.30 14.30 -4.55
C HIS A 68 -2.85 13.88 -4.30
N LEU A 69 -1.89 14.57 -4.93
CA LEU A 69 -0.47 14.28 -4.76
C LEU A 69 -0.02 14.49 -3.32
N GLN A 70 -0.51 15.54 -2.66
CA GLN A 70 -0.24 15.80 -1.24
C GLN A 70 -0.77 14.67 -0.37
N TRP A 71 -1.96 14.16 -0.68
CA TRP A 71 -2.54 13.03 0.04
C TRP A 71 -1.67 11.77 -0.10
N ARG A 72 -1.23 11.46 -1.33
CA ARG A 72 -0.36 10.29 -1.55
C ARG A 72 0.97 10.42 -0.82
N ALA A 73 1.47 11.62 -0.66
CA ALA A 73 2.74 11.90 0.03
C ALA A 73 2.59 12.03 1.54
N SER A 74 1.40 11.84 2.10
CA SER A 74 1.09 12.13 3.50
C SER A 74 1.31 10.96 4.46
N LEU A 75 2.01 9.91 4.05
CA LEU A 75 2.14 8.68 4.85
C LEU A 75 2.67 8.96 6.26
N GLU A 76 3.68 9.83 6.41
CA GLU A 76 4.31 10.12 7.70
C GLU A 76 3.34 10.66 8.74
N THR A 77 2.31 11.38 8.30
CA THR A 77 1.31 12.00 9.18
C THR A 77 -0.05 11.31 9.10
N ASN A 78 -0.13 10.21 8.35
CA ASN A 78 -1.38 9.51 8.14
C ASN A 78 -1.65 8.53 9.28
N VAL A 79 -2.95 8.36 9.58
CA VAL A 79 -3.41 7.43 10.62
C VAL A 79 -3.07 5.97 10.32
N VAL A 80 -2.74 5.63 9.09
CA VAL A 80 -2.35 4.26 8.73
C VAL A 80 -0.91 3.93 9.11
N LEU A 81 -0.07 4.92 9.40
CA LEU A 81 1.35 4.67 9.68
C LEU A 81 1.58 3.73 10.87
N PRO A 82 0.87 3.85 12.00
CA PRO A 82 1.00 2.89 13.09
C PRO A 82 0.67 1.46 12.67
N VAL A 83 -0.32 1.28 11.80
CA VAL A 83 -0.69 -0.04 11.26
C VAL A 83 0.43 -0.57 10.36
N VAL A 84 1.00 0.30 9.53
CA VAL A 84 2.16 -0.05 8.68
C VAL A 84 3.31 -0.56 9.55
N ARG A 85 3.65 0.16 10.61
CA ARG A 85 4.72 -0.24 11.53
C ARG A 85 4.45 -1.60 12.17
N LYS A 86 3.24 -1.82 12.63
CA LYS A 86 2.84 -3.08 13.25
C LYS A 86 2.96 -4.25 12.28
N ASN A 87 2.47 -4.06 11.06
CA ASN A 87 2.50 -5.11 10.04
C ASN A 87 3.94 -5.43 9.60
N LEU A 88 4.79 -4.40 9.46
CA LEU A 88 6.20 -4.60 9.11
C LEU A 88 6.97 -5.31 10.21
N LEU A 89 6.66 -5.03 11.47
CA LEU A 89 7.27 -5.72 12.60
C LEU A 89 6.97 -7.22 12.52
N ARG A 90 5.74 -7.58 12.20
CA ARG A 90 5.34 -8.96 11.99
C ARG A 90 6.07 -9.59 10.81
N ASP A 91 6.16 -8.86 9.68
CA ASP A 91 6.82 -9.34 8.46
C ASP A 91 8.31 -9.58 8.68
N ALA A 92 8.97 -8.70 9.45
CA ALA A 92 10.39 -8.81 9.72
C ALA A 92 10.77 -10.06 10.53
N ALA A 93 9.79 -10.67 11.20
CA ALA A 93 10.00 -11.93 11.91
C ALA A 93 10.01 -13.15 10.98
N ASN A 94 9.63 -13.00 9.72
CA ASN A 94 9.58 -14.09 8.76
C ASN A 94 10.95 -14.35 8.12
N ALA A 95 11.22 -15.64 7.85
CA ALA A 95 12.44 -16.04 7.18
C ALA A 95 12.57 -15.44 5.77
N SER A 96 11.44 -15.29 5.07
CA SER A 96 11.42 -14.66 3.73
C SER A 96 11.98 -13.25 3.76
N TRP A 97 11.58 -12.46 4.75
CA TRP A 97 12.08 -11.10 4.91
C TRP A 97 13.61 -11.08 5.07
N ARG A 98 14.13 -11.96 5.89
CA ARG A 98 15.59 -12.02 6.15
C ARG A 98 16.39 -12.39 4.92
N ALA A 99 15.78 -13.13 3.99
CA ALA A 99 16.42 -13.53 2.74
C ALA A 99 16.44 -12.41 1.70
N TRP A 100 15.63 -11.36 1.87
CA TRP A 100 15.54 -10.26 0.91
C TRP A 100 16.69 -9.28 1.05
N THR A 101 17.09 -8.71 -0.07
CA THR A 101 17.99 -7.55 -0.09
C THR A 101 17.24 -6.32 0.42
N LYS A 102 17.98 -5.26 0.71
CA LYS A 102 17.40 -3.98 1.10
C LYS A 102 16.45 -3.45 0.01
N ASP A 103 16.85 -3.53 -1.25
CA ASP A 103 16.04 -3.07 -2.36
C ASP A 103 14.72 -3.85 -2.47
N GLU A 104 14.78 -5.17 -2.23
CA GLU A 104 13.57 -5.99 -2.22
C GLU A 104 12.64 -5.61 -1.08
N LYS A 105 13.19 -5.32 0.11
CA LYS A 105 12.40 -4.85 1.26
C LYS A 105 11.73 -3.51 0.97
N ILE A 106 12.45 -2.58 0.35
CA ILE A 106 11.90 -1.28 -0.03
C ILE A 106 10.76 -1.46 -1.05
N ALA A 107 10.96 -2.28 -2.06
CA ALA A 107 9.93 -2.56 -3.06
C ALA A 107 8.67 -3.17 -2.43
N TYR A 108 8.85 -4.09 -1.48
CA TYR A 108 7.75 -4.69 -0.73
C TYR A 108 6.97 -3.62 0.06
N ILE A 109 7.68 -2.75 0.78
CA ILE A 109 7.05 -1.67 1.56
C ILE A 109 6.26 -0.75 0.64
N ARG A 110 6.83 -0.37 -0.51
CA ARG A 110 6.14 0.48 -1.48
C ARG A 110 4.81 -0.14 -1.95
N GLY A 111 4.80 -1.44 -2.18
CA GLY A 111 3.57 -2.15 -2.51
C GLY A 111 2.58 -2.16 -1.36
N CYS A 112 3.06 -2.43 -0.16
CA CYS A 112 2.21 -2.51 1.03
C CYS A 112 1.50 -1.19 1.32
N VAL A 113 2.18 -0.06 1.16
CA VAL A 113 1.61 1.25 1.49
C VAL A 113 0.87 1.89 0.32
N ALA A 114 0.95 1.34 -0.88
CA ALA A 114 0.25 1.91 -2.03
C ALA A 114 -1.25 2.09 -1.74
N PRO A 115 -1.88 3.16 -2.19
CA PRO A 115 -1.40 4.17 -3.13
C PRO A 115 -0.58 5.30 -2.48
N PHE A 116 -0.32 5.24 -1.18
CA PHE A 116 0.56 6.21 -0.54
C PHE A 116 1.99 6.01 -1.03
N GLU A 117 2.74 7.10 -1.08
CA GLU A 117 4.15 7.08 -1.45
C GLU A 117 5.00 7.02 -0.18
N VAL A 118 6.11 6.32 -0.27
CA VAL A 118 7.08 6.26 0.82
C VAL A 118 8.43 6.72 0.28
N SER A 119 9.04 7.71 0.95
CA SER A 119 10.39 8.16 0.59
C SER A 119 11.41 7.08 0.96
N ASP A 120 12.59 7.14 0.32
CA ASP A 120 13.67 6.22 0.66
C ASP A 120 14.09 6.36 2.12
N ALA A 121 14.09 7.58 2.65
CA ALA A 121 14.41 7.84 4.04
C ALA A 121 13.42 7.19 5.00
N LEU A 122 12.11 7.33 4.72
CA LEU A 122 11.08 6.72 5.54
C LEU A 122 11.12 5.19 5.42
N ALA A 123 11.29 4.66 4.21
CA ALA A 123 11.41 3.21 4.01
C ALA A 123 12.57 2.64 4.82
N ASP A 124 13.71 3.31 4.78
CA ASP A 124 14.92 2.94 5.54
C ASP A 124 14.64 2.93 7.03
N GLN A 125 13.99 3.97 7.53
CA GLN A 125 13.60 4.08 8.93
C GLN A 125 12.67 2.94 9.35
N LEU A 126 11.66 2.65 8.54
CA LEU A 126 10.70 1.58 8.82
C LEU A 126 11.37 0.21 8.87
N ILE A 127 12.31 -0.04 7.96
CA ILE A 127 13.10 -1.29 7.96
C ILE A 127 13.89 -1.39 9.25
N ARG A 128 14.61 -0.34 9.63
CA ARG A 128 15.42 -0.34 10.84
C ARG A 128 14.58 -0.57 12.10
N GLU A 129 13.44 0.10 12.20
CA GLU A 129 12.52 -0.06 13.33
C GLU A 129 12.01 -1.50 13.42
N ALA A 130 11.59 -2.07 12.29
CA ALA A 130 11.05 -3.43 12.26
C ALA A 130 12.13 -4.46 12.64
N GLU A 131 13.34 -4.30 12.13
CA GLU A 131 14.42 -5.25 12.38
C GLU A 131 15.00 -5.12 13.80
N SER A 132 15.09 -3.91 14.32
CA SER A 132 15.56 -3.69 15.70
C SER A 132 14.62 -4.31 16.73
N SER A 133 13.32 -4.11 16.56
CA SER A 133 12.33 -4.67 17.49
C SER A 133 12.29 -6.19 17.41
N GLY A 134 12.48 -6.75 16.22
CA GLY A 134 12.49 -8.20 16.03
C GLY A 134 13.73 -8.89 16.57
N SER A 135 14.87 -8.19 16.63
CA SER A 135 16.13 -8.75 17.10
C SER A 135 16.42 -8.44 18.57
N GLY A 136 15.61 -7.58 19.17
CA GLY A 136 15.84 -7.07 20.51
C GLY A 136 15.34 -7.97 21.62
N SER A 137 15.09 -9.18 21.32
CA SER A 137 14.64 -10.14 22.32
C SER A 137 15.54 -10.22 23.54
#